data_8e4c31175816a8db7b63248a71a568bc
#
_entry.id   8e4c31175816a8db7b63248a71a568bc
#
_cell.length_a   1.000
_cell.length_b   1.000
_cell.length_c   1.000
_cell.angle_alpha   90.00
_cell.angle_beta   90.00
_cell.angle_gamma   90.00
#
_symmetry.space_group_name_H-M   'P 1'
#
loop_
_entity.id
_entity.type
_entity.pdbx_description
1 polymer ?
#
loop_
_entity_poly.entity_id
_entity_poly.type
_entity_poly.pdbx_seq_one_letter_code
_entity_poly.pdbx_strand_id
1 'polypeptide(L)'
;MLTSITGINWGDEGKGRMVDLLSQDYDIVARYQGGDNAGHTVKNERGKFVLNLIPSGILRPDVVCVMGGGMVIDPEHLEKEITSLTEKGVEISPKNLKISDRATITMPFHVAQDGLEEERLSKTGAQFGSTKRGIAYSYGDKYMKKTLRMGDLVHMDAGVRKRLETIVESKNLTMEKIYGQKPVSVDEMWAWCEKYSKLFAPYICDVGDYLDKADREGKKIMFEAQLGALRDIDFGIYPYTSSSNTVSAYAPIGAGIPGHKLNLSIGIMKAYSSCVGDGPFTTELAMTCLLYTSD
;
A
#
# COMPACT_ATOMS: atom_id res chain seq x y z
N MET A 1 17.41 -12.32 10.30
CA MET A 1 16.83 -13.24 9.27
C MET A 1 15.74 -12.52 8.52
N LEU A 2 15.84 -12.46 7.19
CA LEU A 2 14.92 -11.73 6.31
C LEU A 2 14.05 -12.72 5.53
N THR A 3 12.74 -12.67 5.72
CA THR A 3 11.77 -13.55 5.05
C THR A 3 10.75 -12.74 4.29
N SER A 4 10.45 -13.07 3.03
CA SER A 4 9.38 -12.44 2.26
C SER A 4 8.19 -13.38 2.08
N ILE A 5 6.98 -12.88 2.29
CA ILE A 5 5.73 -13.58 2.01
C ILE A 5 5.04 -12.88 0.84
N THR A 6 4.88 -13.62 -0.27
CA THR A 6 4.32 -13.11 -1.52
C THR A 6 3.21 -14.02 -2.04
N GLY A 7 2.24 -13.45 -2.77
CA GLY A 7 1.29 -14.23 -3.55
C GLY A 7 1.93 -14.67 -4.86
N ILE A 8 1.72 -15.90 -5.28
CA ILE A 8 2.29 -16.41 -6.54
C ILE A 8 1.35 -16.27 -7.75
N ASN A 9 0.07 -15.97 -7.52
CA ASN A 9 -0.93 -15.84 -8.58
C ASN A 9 -1.40 -14.36 -8.70
N TRP A 10 -2.72 -14.13 -8.72
CA TRP A 10 -3.35 -12.81 -8.94
C TRP A 10 -3.57 -11.97 -7.68
N GLY A 11 -3.19 -12.43 -6.51
CA GLY A 11 -3.59 -11.88 -5.22
C GLY A 11 -4.73 -12.67 -4.60
N ASP A 12 -5.17 -12.21 -3.41
CA ASP A 12 -6.26 -12.86 -2.65
C ASP A 12 -5.97 -14.33 -2.23
N GLU A 13 -4.67 -14.69 -2.13
CA GLU A 13 -4.23 -16.02 -1.69
C GLU A 13 -4.31 -16.23 -0.18
N GLY A 14 -4.69 -15.21 0.59
CA GLY A 14 -4.74 -15.29 2.06
C GLY A 14 -3.41 -14.95 2.76
N LYS A 15 -2.57 -14.13 2.12
CA LYS A 15 -1.27 -13.70 2.68
C LYS A 15 -1.38 -13.11 4.08
N GLY A 16 -2.34 -12.21 4.33
CA GLY A 16 -2.54 -11.59 5.63
C GLY A 16 -2.76 -12.61 6.75
N ARG A 17 -3.52 -13.69 6.49
CA ARG A 17 -3.69 -14.79 7.44
C ARG A 17 -2.38 -15.54 7.73
N MET A 18 -1.58 -15.77 6.68
CA MET A 18 -0.28 -16.45 6.84
C MET A 18 0.72 -15.56 7.56
N VAL A 19 0.70 -14.26 7.28
CA VAL A 19 1.54 -13.27 8.00
C VAL A 19 1.13 -13.22 9.48
N ASP A 20 -0.15 -13.13 9.81
CA ASP A 20 -0.62 -13.15 11.20
C ASP A 20 -0.18 -14.44 11.93
N LEU A 21 -0.33 -15.60 11.29
CA LEU A 21 0.07 -16.88 11.86
C LEU A 21 1.58 -16.94 12.12
N LEU A 22 2.40 -16.58 11.13
CA LEU A 22 3.85 -16.71 11.20
C LEU A 22 4.52 -15.58 12.00
N SER A 23 3.87 -14.41 12.13
CA SER A 23 4.46 -13.24 12.80
C SER A 23 4.78 -13.46 14.28
N GLN A 24 4.24 -14.51 14.91
CA GLN A 24 4.63 -14.90 16.27
C GLN A 24 6.13 -15.24 16.42
N ASP A 25 6.79 -15.63 15.33
CA ASP A 25 8.20 -16.00 15.31
C ASP A 25 9.10 -14.86 14.79
N TYR A 26 8.54 -13.65 14.59
CA TYR A 26 9.23 -12.49 14.02
C TYR A 26 9.14 -11.29 14.93
N ASP A 27 10.20 -10.47 14.93
CA ASP A 27 10.26 -9.22 15.67
C ASP A 27 9.60 -8.06 14.90
N ILE A 28 9.68 -8.11 13.56
CA ILE A 28 9.23 -7.02 12.68
C ILE A 28 8.45 -7.59 11.50
N VAL A 29 7.33 -6.94 11.16
CA VAL A 29 6.61 -7.17 9.90
C VAL A 29 6.58 -5.87 9.10
N ALA A 30 7.15 -5.90 7.89
CA ALA A 30 7.28 -4.74 7.03
C ALA A 30 6.53 -4.91 5.70
N ARG A 31 5.68 -3.95 5.35
CA ARG A 31 5.13 -3.83 3.99
C ARG A 31 6.06 -3.00 3.15
N TYR A 32 6.32 -3.43 1.94
CA TYR A 32 7.35 -2.84 1.08
C TYR A 32 6.81 -2.21 -0.21
N GLN A 33 5.53 -2.40 -0.53
CA GLN A 33 4.91 -1.88 -1.77
C GLN A 33 3.38 -1.81 -1.62
N GLY A 34 2.73 -1.20 -2.61
CA GLY A 34 1.28 -1.05 -2.68
C GLY A 34 0.77 0.11 -1.82
N GLY A 35 -0.51 0.18 -1.66
CA GLY A 35 -1.24 1.17 -0.87
C GLY A 35 -2.48 0.54 -0.23
N ASP A 36 -3.57 1.28 -0.19
CA ASP A 36 -4.85 0.83 0.38
C ASP A 36 -5.77 0.10 -0.62
N ASN A 37 -5.23 -0.29 -1.77
CA ASN A 37 -5.96 -0.96 -2.86
C ASN A 37 -6.23 -2.45 -2.62
N ALA A 38 -5.63 -3.05 -1.61
CA ALA A 38 -5.88 -4.44 -1.24
C ALA A 38 -6.22 -4.57 0.24
N GLY A 39 -7.22 -5.38 0.57
CA GLY A 39 -7.61 -5.68 1.94
C GLY A 39 -7.11 -7.04 2.38
N HIS A 40 -6.37 -7.10 3.47
CA HIS A 40 -6.01 -8.34 4.15
C HIS A 40 -7.01 -8.61 5.27
N THR A 41 -7.90 -9.58 5.07
CA THR A 41 -8.82 -9.99 6.13
C THR A 41 -8.14 -11.05 7.00
N VAL A 42 -7.98 -10.71 8.27
CA VAL A 42 -7.48 -11.63 9.29
C VAL A 42 -8.64 -11.95 10.24
N LYS A 43 -8.88 -13.22 10.47
CA LYS A 43 -9.85 -13.72 11.45
C LYS A 43 -9.10 -14.59 12.46
N ASN A 44 -9.07 -14.13 13.69
CA ASN A 44 -8.46 -14.84 14.82
C ASN A 44 -9.40 -14.84 16.04
N GLU A 45 -8.94 -15.30 17.19
CA GLU A 45 -9.73 -15.37 18.43
C GLU A 45 -10.24 -14.00 18.91
N ARG A 46 -9.56 -12.91 18.55
CA ARG A 46 -9.93 -11.52 18.90
C ARG A 46 -10.99 -10.93 17.97
N GLY A 47 -11.32 -11.60 16.84
CA GLY A 47 -12.34 -11.18 15.92
C GLY A 47 -11.90 -11.13 14.46
N LYS A 48 -12.65 -10.35 13.65
CA LYS A 48 -12.37 -10.10 12.23
C LYS A 48 -11.77 -8.70 12.06
N PHE A 49 -10.59 -8.64 11.47
CA PHE A 49 -9.85 -7.42 11.16
C PHE A 49 -9.66 -7.29 9.65
N VAL A 50 -9.78 -6.08 9.14
CA VAL A 50 -9.48 -5.75 7.74
C VAL A 50 -8.34 -4.73 7.75
N LEU A 51 -7.23 -5.11 7.14
CA LEU A 51 -6.00 -4.32 7.08
C LEU A 51 -5.74 -3.94 5.62
N ASN A 52 -5.51 -2.67 5.36
CA ASN A 52 -5.26 -2.16 4.01
C ASN A 52 -3.82 -1.64 3.87
N LEU A 53 -3.39 -0.74 4.74
CA LEU A 53 -2.06 -0.12 4.76
C LEU A 53 -1.15 -0.74 5.81
N ILE A 54 -1.69 -1.00 6.99
CA ILE A 54 -0.92 -1.47 8.14
C ILE A 54 -0.57 -2.95 7.96
N PRO A 55 0.70 -3.35 8.25
CA PRO A 55 1.08 -4.77 8.20
C PRO A 55 0.27 -5.63 9.16
N SER A 56 -0.03 -6.88 8.75
CA SER A 56 -0.88 -7.81 9.53
C SER A 56 -0.30 -8.17 10.90
N GLY A 57 1.01 -8.00 11.10
CA GLY A 57 1.68 -8.18 12.39
C GLY A 57 1.21 -7.26 13.50
N ILE A 58 0.50 -6.15 13.19
CA ILE A 58 -0.01 -5.18 14.18
C ILE A 58 -0.98 -5.82 15.19
N LEU A 59 -1.57 -6.94 14.84
CA LEU A 59 -2.47 -7.67 15.72
C LEU A 59 -1.73 -8.37 16.87
N ARG A 60 -0.40 -8.38 16.85
CA ARG A 60 0.45 -8.96 17.89
C ARG A 60 1.20 -7.86 18.66
N PRO A 61 1.10 -7.82 19.99
CA PRO A 61 1.64 -6.73 20.81
C PRO A 61 3.18 -6.63 20.76
N ASP A 62 3.85 -7.76 20.54
CA ASP A 62 5.33 -7.84 20.58
C ASP A 62 5.99 -7.62 19.21
N VAL A 63 5.19 -7.37 18.17
CA VAL A 63 5.66 -7.20 16.79
C VAL A 63 5.66 -5.73 16.42
N VAL A 64 6.78 -5.24 15.89
CA VAL A 64 6.84 -3.90 15.28
C VAL A 64 6.44 -3.96 13.82
N CYS A 65 5.48 -3.14 13.43
CA CYS A 65 5.02 -2.99 12.06
C CYS A 65 5.69 -1.82 11.37
N VAL A 66 6.08 -2.02 10.12
CA VAL A 66 6.82 -1.04 9.32
C VAL A 66 6.14 -0.85 7.97
N MET A 67 5.89 0.40 7.61
CA MET A 67 5.42 0.82 6.30
C MET A 67 6.61 1.37 5.52
N GLY A 68 7.10 0.61 4.54
CA GLY A 68 8.33 0.88 3.81
C GLY A 68 8.22 1.98 2.76
N GLY A 69 9.38 2.46 2.30
CA GLY A 69 9.49 3.57 1.34
C GLY A 69 8.96 3.28 -0.07
N GLY A 70 8.75 2.00 -0.40
CA GLY A 70 8.11 1.59 -1.65
C GLY A 70 6.59 1.73 -1.67
N MET A 71 5.94 1.97 -0.53
CA MET A 71 4.50 2.17 -0.44
C MET A 71 4.05 3.56 -0.92
N VAL A 72 2.77 3.61 -1.29
CA VAL A 72 2.01 4.86 -1.43
C VAL A 72 0.95 4.87 -0.33
N ILE A 73 0.90 5.92 0.45
CA ILE A 73 0.12 5.99 1.69
C ILE A 73 -0.91 7.10 1.57
N ASP A 74 -2.18 6.75 1.69
CA ASP A 74 -3.26 7.70 1.92
C ASP A 74 -3.39 7.96 3.43
N PRO A 75 -3.00 9.17 3.91
CA PRO A 75 -3.09 9.50 5.33
C PRO A 75 -4.52 9.49 5.88
N GLU A 76 -5.51 9.84 5.05
CA GLU A 76 -6.91 9.82 5.46
C GLU A 76 -7.41 8.38 5.68
N HIS A 77 -7.05 7.48 4.77
CA HIS A 77 -7.37 6.07 4.93
C HIS A 77 -6.63 5.45 6.12
N LEU A 78 -5.36 5.81 6.31
CA LEU A 78 -4.57 5.34 7.45
C LEU A 78 -5.16 5.79 8.80
N GLU A 79 -5.63 7.03 8.91
CA GLU A 79 -6.35 7.52 10.10
C GLU A 79 -7.57 6.65 10.41
N LYS A 80 -8.39 6.36 9.38
CA LYS A 80 -9.60 5.52 9.51
C LYS A 80 -9.25 4.08 9.92
N GLU A 81 -8.19 3.53 9.34
CA GLU A 81 -7.72 2.17 9.64
C GLU A 81 -7.23 2.07 11.09
N ILE A 82 -6.39 3.01 11.55
CA ILE A 82 -5.92 3.08 12.94
C ILE A 82 -7.11 3.19 13.90
N THR A 83 -8.05 4.11 13.63
CA THR A 83 -9.24 4.29 14.46
C THR A 83 -10.03 2.99 14.59
N SER A 84 -10.35 2.34 13.46
CA SER A 84 -11.10 1.09 13.45
C SER A 84 -10.40 -0.05 14.19
N LEU A 85 -9.07 -0.13 14.11
CA LEU A 85 -8.30 -1.14 14.83
C LEU A 85 -8.25 -0.85 16.33
N THR A 86 -8.08 0.42 16.70
CA THR A 86 -8.04 0.85 18.11
C THR A 86 -9.37 0.63 18.80
N GLU A 87 -10.50 0.91 18.14
CA GLU A 87 -11.84 0.61 18.64
C GLU A 87 -12.06 -0.90 18.91
N LYS A 88 -11.32 -1.76 18.20
CA LYS A 88 -11.31 -3.22 18.40
C LYS A 88 -10.25 -3.68 19.41
N GLY A 89 -9.64 -2.74 20.16
CA GLY A 89 -8.66 -3.04 21.19
C GLY A 89 -7.27 -3.38 20.69
N VAL A 90 -6.90 -2.99 19.46
CA VAL A 90 -5.51 -3.07 18.98
C VAL A 90 -4.78 -1.82 19.43
N GLU A 91 -3.70 -1.99 20.18
CA GLU A 91 -2.85 -0.87 20.58
C GLU A 91 -1.94 -0.47 19.42
N ILE A 92 -2.01 0.80 18.99
CA ILE A 92 -1.19 1.35 17.91
C ILE A 92 -0.54 2.64 18.38
N SER A 93 0.77 2.68 18.30
CA SER A 93 1.58 3.83 18.72
C SER A 93 2.89 3.91 17.94
N PRO A 94 3.65 5.00 18.03
CA PRO A 94 4.98 5.10 17.43
C PRO A 94 5.99 4.04 17.92
N LYS A 95 5.66 3.29 18.97
CA LYS A 95 6.52 2.19 19.45
C LYS A 95 6.40 0.96 18.55
N ASN A 96 5.19 0.63 18.09
CA ASN A 96 4.90 -0.59 17.33
C ASN A 96 4.44 -0.34 15.88
N LEU A 97 4.31 0.92 15.43
CA LEU A 97 4.09 1.27 14.02
C LEU A 97 5.10 2.34 13.60
N LYS A 98 5.81 2.08 12.50
CA LYS A 98 6.78 3.00 11.89
C LYS A 98 6.46 3.21 10.43
N ILE A 99 6.57 4.47 9.98
CA ILE A 99 6.26 4.89 8.62
C ILE A 99 7.54 5.46 8.01
N SER A 100 7.90 4.98 6.81
CA SER A 100 9.07 5.50 6.11
C SER A 100 8.86 6.97 5.70
N ASP A 101 9.84 7.80 6.02
CA ASP A 101 9.97 9.17 5.51
C ASP A 101 9.97 9.24 3.97
N ARG A 102 10.38 8.15 3.30
CA ARG A 102 10.47 8.04 1.84
C ARG A 102 9.19 7.54 1.18
N ALA A 103 8.21 7.07 1.93
CA ALA A 103 6.93 6.64 1.39
C ALA A 103 6.21 7.82 0.73
N THR A 104 5.55 7.54 -0.40
CA THR A 104 4.85 8.57 -1.17
C THR A 104 3.47 8.83 -0.57
N ILE A 105 3.06 10.09 -0.51
CA ILE A 105 1.70 10.45 -0.09
C ILE A 105 0.72 10.28 -1.25
N THR A 106 -0.34 9.52 -1.03
CA THR A 106 -1.53 9.55 -1.87
C THR A 106 -2.38 10.74 -1.45
N MET A 107 -2.41 11.76 -2.31
CA MET A 107 -3.16 13.00 -2.06
C MET A 107 -4.63 12.85 -2.53
N PRO A 108 -5.57 13.66 -2.03
CA PRO A 108 -6.98 13.61 -2.44
C PRO A 108 -7.21 13.67 -3.95
N PHE A 109 -6.40 14.45 -4.67
CA PHE A 109 -6.51 14.56 -6.13
C PHE A 109 -6.09 13.27 -6.87
N HIS A 110 -5.24 12.40 -6.29
CA HIS A 110 -4.93 11.09 -6.89
C HIS A 110 -6.14 10.18 -6.86
N VAL A 111 -6.84 10.15 -5.73
CA VAL A 111 -8.07 9.36 -5.54
C VAL A 111 -9.19 9.87 -6.47
N ALA A 112 -9.37 11.19 -6.53
CA ALA A 112 -10.34 11.82 -7.42
C ALA A 112 -10.03 11.52 -8.89
N GLN A 113 -8.77 11.66 -9.32
CA GLN A 113 -8.34 11.39 -10.68
C GLN A 113 -8.57 9.94 -11.10
N ASP A 114 -8.30 8.98 -10.23
CA ASP A 114 -8.53 7.57 -10.48
C ASP A 114 -10.01 7.24 -10.73
N GLY A 115 -10.89 7.80 -9.88
CA GLY A 115 -12.33 7.63 -10.06
C GLY A 115 -12.87 8.27 -11.35
N LEU A 116 -12.40 9.48 -11.68
CA LEU A 116 -12.81 10.20 -12.89
C LEU A 116 -12.33 9.52 -14.17
N GLU A 117 -11.12 8.98 -14.17
CA GLU A 117 -10.59 8.26 -15.33
C GLU A 117 -11.34 6.95 -15.57
N GLU A 118 -11.61 6.16 -14.52
CA GLU A 118 -12.45 4.96 -14.65
C GLU A 118 -13.84 5.29 -15.22
N GLU A 119 -14.46 6.39 -14.75
CA GLU A 119 -15.74 6.86 -15.30
C GLU A 119 -15.60 7.27 -16.76
N ARG A 120 -14.54 7.98 -17.14
CA ARG A 120 -14.28 8.39 -18.52
C ARG A 120 -14.09 7.19 -19.44
N LEU A 121 -13.30 6.20 -19.01
CA LEU A 121 -13.00 4.99 -19.77
C LEU A 121 -14.21 4.05 -19.87
N SER A 122 -15.07 4.01 -18.86
CA SER A 122 -16.27 3.17 -18.87
C SER A 122 -17.22 3.53 -20.02
N LYS A 123 -17.23 4.80 -20.48
CA LYS A 123 -18.04 5.26 -21.62
C LYS A 123 -17.61 4.64 -22.96
N THR A 124 -16.38 4.13 -23.04
CA THR A 124 -15.82 3.48 -24.23
C THR A 124 -15.55 1.99 -24.04
N GLY A 125 -15.89 1.44 -22.86
CA GLY A 125 -15.62 0.03 -22.52
C GLY A 125 -14.13 -0.26 -22.30
N ALA A 126 -13.30 0.76 -22.03
CA ALA A 126 -11.85 0.65 -21.86
C ALA A 126 -11.41 0.78 -20.39
N GLN A 127 -12.31 0.65 -19.42
CA GLN A 127 -12.00 0.67 -17.99
C GLN A 127 -11.08 -0.50 -17.61
N PHE A 128 -10.26 -0.28 -16.58
CA PHE A 128 -9.32 -1.27 -16.08
C PHE A 128 -9.82 -2.02 -14.83
N GLY A 129 -11.00 -1.67 -14.28
CA GLY A 129 -11.46 -2.18 -13.00
C GLY A 129 -10.63 -1.65 -11.82
N SER A 130 -10.25 -0.37 -11.86
CA SER A 130 -9.50 0.26 -10.77
C SER A 130 -10.25 0.21 -9.44
N THR A 131 -9.51 0.07 -8.36
CA THR A 131 -10.04 0.17 -7.00
C THR A 131 -10.44 1.60 -6.60
N LYS A 132 -10.18 2.59 -7.46
CA LYS A 132 -10.43 4.03 -7.24
C LYS A 132 -9.77 4.57 -5.97
N ARG A 133 -8.56 4.07 -5.68
CA ARG A 133 -7.74 4.47 -4.52
C ARG A 133 -6.55 5.36 -4.90
N GLY A 134 -6.47 5.77 -6.16
CA GLY A 134 -5.41 6.65 -6.64
C GLY A 134 -4.02 6.03 -6.75
N ILE A 135 -3.92 4.68 -6.70
CA ILE A 135 -2.64 3.98 -6.62
C ILE A 135 -1.78 4.24 -7.86
N ALA A 136 -2.33 4.07 -9.05
CA ALA A 136 -1.61 4.28 -10.31
C ALA A 136 -1.10 5.73 -10.43
N TYR A 137 -1.94 6.68 -10.04
CA TYR A 137 -1.61 8.12 -10.08
C TYR A 137 -0.55 8.49 -9.06
N SER A 138 -0.60 7.94 -7.85
CA SER A 138 0.43 8.15 -6.82
C SER A 138 1.79 7.60 -7.24
N TYR A 139 1.83 6.39 -7.82
CA TYR A 139 3.06 5.82 -8.38
C TYR A 139 3.54 6.59 -9.61
N GLY A 140 2.64 6.96 -10.52
CA GLY A 140 2.98 7.80 -11.67
C GLY A 140 3.66 9.10 -11.25
N ASP A 141 3.07 9.82 -10.32
CA ASP A 141 3.62 11.08 -9.81
C ASP A 141 4.91 10.88 -9.01
N LYS A 142 5.07 9.78 -8.29
CA LYS A 142 6.35 9.39 -7.66
C LYS A 142 7.48 9.36 -8.68
N TYR A 143 7.29 8.67 -9.81
CA TYR A 143 8.31 8.56 -10.85
C TYR A 143 8.49 9.87 -11.64
N MET A 144 7.43 10.63 -11.81
CA MET A 144 7.50 12.00 -12.37
C MET A 144 8.03 13.05 -11.40
N LYS A 145 8.24 12.69 -10.11
CA LYS A 145 8.69 13.60 -9.03
C LYS A 145 7.71 14.76 -8.77
N LYS A 146 6.42 14.49 -8.93
CA LYS A 146 5.31 15.44 -8.76
C LYS A 146 4.43 15.08 -7.57
N THR A 147 5.05 14.70 -6.45
CA THR A 147 4.34 14.33 -5.22
C THR A 147 5.13 14.72 -3.97
N LEU A 148 4.48 14.65 -2.82
CA LEU A 148 5.11 14.75 -1.52
C LEU A 148 5.39 13.35 -0.95
N ARG A 149 6.36 13.27 -0.04
CA ARG A 149 6.67 12.09 0.75
C ARG A 149 6.22 12.27 2.19
N MET A 150 6.09 11.17 2.93
CA MET A 150 5.72 11.23 4.34
C MET A 150 6.71 12.06 5.17
N GLY A 151 8.00 12.06 4.82
CA GLY A 151 9.01 12.92 5.44
C GLY A 151 8.74 14.42 5.32
N ASP A 152 8.06 14.85 4.24
CA ASP A 152 7.67 16.24 4.08
C ASP A 152 6.65 16.69 5.14
N LEU A 153 5.86 15.77 5.71
CA LEU A 153 4.95 16.06 6.80
C LEU A 153 5.65 16.31 8.14
N VAL A 154 6.91 15.88 8.29
CA VAL A 154 7.68 16.15 9.51
C VAL A 154 8.21 17.58 9.52
N HIS A 155 8.49 18.12 8.34
CA HIS A 155 9.11 19.44 8.17
C HIS A 155 8.30 20.30 7.18
N MET A 156 7.13 20.74 7.61
CA MET A 156 6.20 21.58 6.83
C MET A 156 6.75 23.02 6.71
N ASP A 157 7.75 23.21 5.85
CA ASP A 157 8.40 24.50 5.62
C ASP A 157 7.96 25.19 4.31
N ALA A 158 8.52 26.37 4.04
CA ALA A 158 8.23 27.12 2.80
C ALA A 158 8.66 26.38 1.53
N GLY A 159 9.68 25.52 1.60
CA GLY A 159 10.12 24.69 0.47
C GLY A 159 9.11 23.62 0.12
N VAL A 160 8.55 22.94 1.14
CA VAL A 160 7.45 21.99 0.95
C VAL A 160 6.21 22.67 0.38
N ARG A 161 5.86 23.88 0.91
CA ARG A 161 4.75 24.65 0.40
C ARG A 161 4.92 25.00 -1.09
N LYS A 162 6.09 25.50 -1.48
CA LYS A 162 6.38 25.83 -2.88
C LYS A 162 6.28 24.60 -3.80
N ARG A 163 6.72 23.43 -3.36
CA ARG A 163 6.55 22.18 -4.11
C ARG A 163 5.07 21.80 -4.25
N LEU A 164 4.30 21.95 -3.17
CA LEU A 164 2.87 21.68 -3.19
C LEU A 164 2.14 22.60 -4.17
N GLU A 165 2.49 23.89 -4.23
CA GLU A 165 1.95 24.85 -5.22
C GLU A 165 2.15 24.36 -6.65
N THR A 166 3.37 23.96 -7.01
CA THR A 166 3.68 23.41 -8.33
C THR A 166 2.92 22.13 -8.65
N ILE A 167 2.76 21.24 -7.64
CA ILE A 167 2.02 19.99 -7.78
C ILE A 167 0.54 20.29 -8.03
N VAL A 168 -0.07 21.14 -7.21
CA VAL A 168 -1.48 21.52 -7.31
C VAL A 168 -1.77 22.22 -8.63
N GLU A 169 -0.91 23.13 -9.09
CA GLU A 169 -1.04 23.76 -10.41
C GLU A 169 -1.10 22.72 -11.54
N SER A 170 -0.15 21.78 -11.56
CA SER A 170 -0.09 20.71 -12.56
C SER A 170 -1.33 19.80 -12.50
N LYS A 171 -1.83 19.49 -11.30
CA LYS A 171 -3.03 18.66 -11.11
C LYS A 171 -4.30 19.40 -11.54
N ASN A 172 -4.43 20.67 -11.20
CA ASN A 172 -5.57 21.48 -11.61
C ASN A 172 -5.68 21.57 -13.14
N LEU A 173 -4.57 21.71 -13.87
CA LEU A 173 -4.60 21.67 -15.33
C LEU A 173 -5.22 20.36 -15.85
N THR A 174 -4.85 19.22 -15.28
CA THR A 174 -5.41 17.92 -15.64
C THR A 174 -6.89 17.81 -15.25
N MET A 175 -7.24 18.22 -14.04
CA MET A 175 -8.60 18.13 -13.51
C MET A 175 -9.57 19.00 -14.31
N GLU A 176 -9.17 20.23 -14.66
CA GLU A 176 -9.99 21.16 -15.44
C GLU A 176 -10.09 20.74 -16.91
N LYS A 177 -8.96 20.46 -17.57
CA LYS A 177 -8.93 20.27 -19.03
C LYS A 177 -9.36 18.89 -19.48
N ILE A 178 -9.10 17.85 -18.69
CA ILE A 178 -9.46 16.48 -19.04
C ILE A 178 -10.81 16.08 -18.44
N TYR A 179 -11.04 16.43 -17.17
CA TYR A 179 -12.20 15.95 -16.44
C TYR A 179 -13.27 17.02 -16.18
N GLY A 180 -13.05 18.30 -16.54
CA GLY A 180 -14.01 19.38 -16.34
C GLY A 180 -14.31 19.69 -14.87
N GLN A 181 -13.38 19.35 -13.97
CA GLN A 181 -13.54 19.53 -12.53
C GLN A 181 -13.07 20.93 -12.11
N LYS A 182 -13.58 21.39 -10.98
CA LYS A 182 -13.09 22.64 -10.37
C LYS A 182 -11.67 22.44 -9.82
N PRO A 183 -10.82 23.47 -9.90
CA PRO A 183 -9.48 23.43 -9.32
C PRO A 183 -9.56 23.28 -7.78
N VAL A 184 -8.60 22.57 -7.20
CA VAL A 184 -8.40 22.52 -5.75
C VAL A 184 -7.49 23.68 -5.32
N SER A 185 -7.74 24.22 -4.13
CA SER A 185 -6.92 25.29 -3.56
C SER A 185 -5.63 24.73 -2.95
N VAL A 186 -4.53 25.46 -3.13
CA VAL A 186 -3.26 25.17 -2.46
C VAL A 186 -3.43 25.25 -0.94
N ASP A 187 -4.20 26.21 -0.44
CA ASP A 187 -4.42 26.37 1.01
C ASP A 187 -5.22 25.22 1.60
N GLU A 188 -6.22 24.69 0.89
CA GLU A 188 -6.94 23.49 1.30
C GLU A 188 -6.01 22.27 1.37
N MET A 189 -5.16 22.08 0.36
CA MET A 189 -4.20 20.97 0.35
C MET A 189 -3.12 21.15 1.41
N TRP A 190 -2.70 22.36 1.70
CA TRP A 190 -1.77 22.66 2.79
C TRP A 190 -2.37 22.35 4.15
N ALA A 191 -3.60 22.81 4.41
CA ALA A 191 -4.31 22.53 5.66
C ALA A 191 -4.54 21.01 5.85
N TRP A 192 -4.82 20.30 4.76
CA TRP A 192 -4.90 18.83 4.77
C TRP A 192 -3.54 18.21 5.17
N CYS A 193 -2.43 18.66 4.58
CA CYS A 193 -1.10 18.20 4.97
C CYS A 193 -0.77 18.52 6.44
N GLU A 194 -1.11 19.71 6.93
CA GLU A 194 -0.90 20.10 8.33
C GLU A 194 -1.68 19.23 9.31
N LYS A 195 -2.92 18.85 8.97
CA LYS A 195 -3.71 17.90 9.76
C LYS A 195 -2.95 16.60 9.93
N TYR A 196 -2.47 16.02 8.84
CA TYR A 196 -1.81 14.72 8.87
C TYR A 196 -0.35 14.78 9.34
N SER A 197 0.30 15.92 9.22
CA SER A 197 1.58 16.21 9.89
C SER A 197 1.45 16.04 11.40
N LYS A 198 0.46 16.71 12.02
CA LYS A 198 0.20 16.61 13.46
C LYS A 198 -0.08 15.19 13.93
N LEU A 199 -0.78 14.40 13.09
CA LEU A 199 -1.17 13.05 13.44
C LEU A 199 -0.02 12.05 13.25
N PHE A 200 0.71 12.13 12.13
CA PHE A 200 1.64 11.08 11.74
C PHE A 200 3.12 11.39 11.93
N ALA A 201 3.52 12.65 12.16
CA ALA A 201 4.93 12.98 12.39
C ALA A 201 5.62 12.10 13.46
N PRO A 202 4.96 11.71 14.57
CA PRO A 202 5.59 10.82 15.56
C PRO A 202 5.89 9.39 15.06
N TYR A 203 5.20 8.93 14.01
CA TYR A 203 5.36 7.60 13.42
C TYR A 203 6.42 7.57 12.32
N ILE A 204 6.77 8.74 11.76
CA ILE A 204 7.65 8.86 10.58
C ILE A 204 9.11 8.83 11.01
N CYS A 205 9.90 7.97 10.35
CA CYS A 205 11.34 7.84 10.62
C CYS A 205 12.09 7.33 9.38
N ASP A 206 13.42 7.34 9.43
CA ASP A 206 14.26 6.60 8.46
C ASP A 206 14.11 5.09 8.73
N VAL A 207 13.19 4.49 8.00
CA VAL A 207 12.90 3.05 8.08
C VAL A 207 14.07 2.21 7.57
N GLY A 208 14.86 2.72 6.62
CA GLY A 208 16.03 2.02 6.12
C GLY A 208 17.07 1.84 7.21
N ASP A 209 17.42 2.89 7.93
CA ASP A 209 18.33 2.83 9.08
C ASP A 209 17.77 1.95 10.20
N TYR A 210 16.48 2.06 10.48
CA TYR A 210 15.82 1.23 11.49
C TYR A 210 15.91 -0.29 11.17
N LEU A 211 15.60 -0.69 9.93
CA LEU A 211 15.63 -2.08 9.52
C LEU A 211 17.06 -2.62 9.39
N ASP A 212 18.00 -1.81 8.92
CA ASP A 212 19.43 -2.17 8.86
C ASP A 212 20.01 -2.46 10.24
N LYS A 213 19.71 -1.61 11.22
CA LYS A 213 20.08 -1.84 12.62
C LYS A 213 19.47 -3.09 13.20
N ALA A 214 18.17 -3.29 12.96
CA ALA A 214 17.44 -4.47 13.42
C ALA A 214 18.03 -5.77 12.85
N ASP A 215 18.39 -5.79 11.58
CA ASP A 215 19.00 -6.99 10.95
C ASP A 215 20.40 -7.25 11.52
N ARG A 216 21.22 -6.21 11.74
CA ARG A 216 22.55 -6.34 12.41
C ARG A 216 22.44 -6.84 13.86
N GLU A 217 21.37 -6.49 14.54
CA GLU A 217 21.05 -6.99 15.90
C GLU A 217 20.51 -8.43 15.88
N GLY A 218 20.37 -9.06 14.70
CA GLY A 218 19.88 -10.42 14.55
C GLY A 218 18.37 -10.57 14.64
N LYS A 219 17.61 -9.48 14.56
CA LYS A 219 16.15 -9.49 14.55
C LYS A 219 15.60 -10.23 13.33
N LYS A 220 14.49 -10.89 13.52
CA LYS A 220 13.77 -11.56 12.44
C LYS A 220 12.79 -10.60 11.79
N ILE A 221 12.97 -10.33 10.52
CA ILE A 221 12.14 -9.38 9.74
C ILE A 221 11.36 -10.16 8.68
N MET A 222 10.05 -9.98 8.68
CA MET A 222 9.14 -10.51 7.67
C MET A 222 8.66 -9.38 6.76
N PHE A 223 8.73 -9.59 5.45
CA PHE A 223 8.18 -8.68 4.45
C PHE A 223 6.84 -9.21 3.96
N GLU A 224 5.80 -8.39 4.07
CA GLU A 224 4.45 -8.69 3.66
C GLU A 224 4.14 -8.01 2.32
N ALA A 225 3.93 -8.81 1.26
CA ALA A 225 3.51 -8.32 -0.04
C ALA A 225 2.01 -8.06 -0.11
N GLN A 226 1.62 -7.16 -0.99
CA GLN A 226 0.25 -7.05 -1.52
C GLN A 226 0.14 -7.75 -2.87
N LEU A 227 -1.09 -8.15 -3.23
CA LEU A 227 -1.41 -8.78 -4.50
C LEU A 227 -0.59 -10.07 -4.75
N GLY A 228 -0.36 -10.42 -6.01
CA GLY A 228 0.39 -11.61 -6.39
C GLY A 228 1.34 -11.33 -7.54
N ALA A 229 2.23 -12.27 -7.86
CA ALA A 229 3.27 -12.12 -8.86
C ALA A 229 2.72 -11.79 -10.27
N LEU A 230 1.55 -12.33 -10.62
CA LEU A 230 0.90 -12.01 -11.91
C LEU A 230 0.33 -10.59 -11.99
N ARG A 231 0.30 -9.87 -10.87
CA ARG A 231 -0.08 -8.44 -10.80
C ARG A 231 1.14 -7.52 -10.63
N ASP A 232 2.37 -8.04 -10.72
CA ASP A 232 3.59 -7.22 -10.70
C ASP A 232 3.65 -6.30 -11.91
N ILE A 233 4.12 -5.06 -11.71
CA ILE A 233 4.15 -4.06 -12.81
C ILE A 233 5.09 -4.47 -13.94
N ASP A 234 6.21 -5.15 -13.63
CA ASP A 234 7.23 -5.51 -14.61
C ASP A 234 7.08 -6.96 -15.12
N PHE A 235 6.67 -7.89 -14.24
CA PHE A 235 6.63 -9.32 -14.52
C PHE A 235 5.22 -9.90 -14.64
N GLY A 236 4.19 -9.10 -14.37
CA GLY A 236 2.80 -9.52 -14.41
C GLY A 236 2.16 -9.49 -15.79
N ILE A 237 0.86 -9.69 -15.83
CA ILE A 237 0.04 -9.73 -17.05
C ILE A 237 -0.35 -8.33 -17.54
N TYR A 238 0.63 -7.50 -17.87
CA TYR A 238 0.42 -6.14 -18.33
C TYR A 238 -0.60 -6.05 -19.49
N PRO A 239 -1.55 -5.08 -19.48
CA PRO A 239 -1.69 -3.95 -18.58
C PRO A 239 -2.55 -4.22 -17.33
N TYR A 240 -3.01 -5.43 -17.08
CA TYR A 240 -3.84 -5.81 -15.94
C TYR A 240 -3.01 -6.07 -14.67
N THR A 241 -2.09 -5.17 -14.38
CA THR A 241 -1.16 -5.21 -13.25
C THR A 241 -1.52 -4.19 -12.18
N SER A 242 -0.91 -4.31 -11.00
CA SER A 242 -0.78 -3.19 -10.07
C SER A 242 0.31 -2.23 -10.57
N SER A 243 0.38 -1.04 -10.01
CA SER A 243 1.46 -0.07 -10.31
C SER A 243 2.69 -0.25 -9.42
N SER A 244 2.85 -1.42 -8.82
CA SER A 244 3.95 -1.70 -7.88
C SER A 244 4.57 -3.07 -8.12
N ASN A 245 5.80 -3.24 -7.62
CA ASN A 245 6.52 -4.51 -7.69
C ASN A 245 6.09 -5.43 -6.55
N THR A 246 5.40 -6.51 -6.88
CA THR A 246 4.81 -7.45 -5.91
C THR A 246 5.71 -8.64 -5.60
N VAL A 247 6.74 -8.86 -6.42
CA VAL A 247 7.66 -9.99 -6.27
C VAL A 247 8.58 -9.84 -5.06
N SER A 248 8.97 -10.97 -4.45
CA SER A 248 9.79 -11.00 -3.22
C SER A 248 11.15 -10.31 -3.37
N ALA A 249 11.75 -10.37 -4.57
CA ALA A 249 13.04 -9.73 -4.84
C ALA A 249 13.04 -8.21 -4.61
N TYR A 250 11.87 -7.56 -4.72
CA TYR A 250 11.73 -6.14 -4.45
C TYR A 250 11.59 -5.80 -2.96
N ALA A 251 11.34 -6.78 -2.09
CA ALA A 251 11.05 -6.54 -0.69
C ALA A 251 12.14 -5.74 0.05
N PRO A 252 13.43 -6.08 -0.02
CA PRO A 252 14.47 -5.28 0.60
C PRO A 252 14.56 -3.87 0.01
N ILE A 253 14.35 -3.71 -1.30
CA ILE A 253 14.38 -2.42 -1.99
C ILE A 253 13.24 -1.53 -1.50
N GLY A 254 12.03 -2.05 -1.56
CA GLY A 254 10.83 -1.30 -1.14
C GLY A 254 10.78 -1.02 0.35
N ALA A 255 11.40 -1.86 1.17
CA ALA A 255 11.53 -1.62 2.61
C ALA A 255 12.62 -0.60 2.96
N GLY A 256 13.57 -0.31 2.05
CA GLY A 256 14.63 0.69 2.26
C GLY A 256 16.01 0.13 2.61
N ILE A 257 16.21 -1.19 2.46
CA ILE A 257 17.50 -1.89 2.70
C ILE A 257 17.98 -2.65 1.45
N PRO A 258 18.23 -1.96 0.33
CA PRO A 258 18.44 -2.61 -0.98
C PRO A 258 19.67 -3.52 -1.08
N GLY A 259 20.63 -3.40 -0.16
CA GLY A 259 21.83 -4.25 -0.12
C GLY A 259 21.63 -5.59 0.59
N HIS A 260 20.50 -5.81 1.23
CA HIS A 260 20.24 -7.02 2.02
C HIS A 260 19.67 -8.14 1.15
N LYS A 261 20.05 -9.38 1.47
CA LYS A 261 19.55 -10.58 0.78
C LYS A 261 18.49 -11.28 1.62
N LEU A 262 17.42 -11.70 0.97
CA LEU A 262 16.44 -12.57 1.62
C LEU A 262 17.07 -13.94 1.97
N ASN A 263 16.79 -14.40 3.18
CA ASN A 263 17.13 -15.75 3.62
C ASN A 263 16.07 -16.75 3.14
N LEU A 264 14.81 -16.30 3.06
CA LEU A 264 13.66 -17.14 2.72
C LEU A 264 12.62 -16.35 1.92
N SER A 265 12.07 -16.96 0.88
CA SER A 265 10.89 -16.48 0.18
C SER A 265 9.78 -17.54 0.26
N ILE A 266 8.63 -17.16 0.79
CA ILE A 266 7.45 -18.01 0.93
C ILE A 266 6.41 -17.55 -0.08
N GLY A 267 6.08 -18.40 -1.05
CA GLY A 267 5.01 -18.18 -2.01
C GLY A 267 3.68 -18.72 -1.47
N ILE A 268 2.67 -17.88 -1.40
CA ILE A 268 1.32 -18.27 -0.97
C ILE A 268 0.45 -18.50 -2.20
N MET A 269 -0.26 -19.62 -2.22
CA MET A 269 -1.25 -19.94 -3.24
C MET A 269 -2.51 -20.53 -2.60
N LYS A 270 -3.63 -20.41 -3.31
CA LYS A 270 -4.86 -21.14 -3.01
C LYS A 270 -4.86 -22.50 -3.70
N ALA A 271 -5.66 -23.42 -3.19
CA ALA A 271 -5.95 -24.69 -3.88
C ALA A 271 -6.66 -24.47 -5.24
N TYR A 272 -7.39 -23.36 -5.37
CA TYR A 272 -7.94 -22.84 -6.63
C TYR A 272 -7.64 -21.33 -6.72
N SER A 273 -7.40 -20.82 -7.92
CA SER A 273 -7.11 -19.41 -8.11
C SER A 273 -8.39 -18.58 -8.04
N SER A 274 -8.25 -17.35 -7.56
CA SER A 274 -9.26 -16.28 -7.69
C SER A 274 -8.57 -15.00 -8.13
N CYS A 275 -9.31 -14.14 -8.83
CA CYS A 275 -8.81 -12.87 -9.31
C CYS A 275 -9.80 -11.76 -8.97
N VAL A 276 -9.30 -10.62 -8.53
CA VAL A 276 -10.06 -9.38 -8.38
C VAL A 276 -9.59 -8.40 -9.46
N GLY A 277 -10.52 -7.72 -10.13
CA GLY A 277 -10.26 -6.83 -11.25
C GLY A 277 -10.27 -7.54 -12.59
N ASP A 278 -10.26 -6.74 -13.65
CA ASP A 278 -10.36 -7.22 -15.03
C ASP A 278 -9.06 -7.87 -15.53
N GLY A 279 -9.16 -8.54 -16.67
CA GLY A 279 -8.02 -9.13 -17.35
C GLY A 279 -8.14 -10.64 -17.56
N PRO A 280 -7.21 -11.24 -18.30
CA PRO A 280 -7.23 -12.66 -18.58
C PRO A 280 -7.05 -13.49 -17.31
N PHE A 281 -7.92 -14.46 -17.14
CA PHE A 281 -7.88 -15.40 -16.02
C PHE A 281 -7.87 -16.83 -16.58
N THR A 282 -6.69 -17.39 -16.72
CA THR A 282 -6.45 -18.66 -17.45
C THR A 282 -7.14 -19.88 -16.84
N THR A 283 -7.56 -19.80 -15.60
CA THR A 283 -8.27 -20.86 -14.86
C THR A 283 -9.74 -20.51 -14.65
N GLU A 284 -10.29 -19.56 -15.43
CA GLU A 284 -11.70 -19.19 -15.37
C GLU A 284 -12.59 -20.37 -15.73
N LEU A 285 -13.57 -20.62 -14.87
CA LEU A 285 -14.56 -21.67 -15.12
C LEU A 285 -15.74 -21.07 -15.89
N ALA A 286 -16.12 -21.71 -16.99
CA ALA A 286 -17.31 -21.30 -17.73
C ALA A 286 -18.55 -21.36 -16.84
N MET A 287 -19.48 -20.43 -17.02
CA MET A 287 -20.71 -20.28 -16.19
C MET A 287 -21.60 -21.53 -16.11
N THR A 288 -21.32 -22.57 -16.90
CA THR A 288 -21.99 -23.85 -16.85
C THR A 288 -21.45 -24.85 -15.84
N CYS A 289 -20.43 -24.51 -15.11
CA CYS A 289 -19.81 -25.41 -14.13
C CYS A 289 -20.46 -25.26 -12.75
N LEU A 290 -20.86 -26.39 -12.16
CA LEU A 290 -21.58 -26.54 -10.89
C LEU A 290 -20.85 -26.00 -9.63
N LEU A 291 -19.73 -25.30 -9.74
CA LEU A 291 -18.95 -24.73 -8.63
C LEU A 291 -19.42 -23.33 -8.17
N TYR A 292 -20.52 -22.81 -8.71
CA TYR A 292 -21.08 -21.51 -8.32
C TYR A 292 -21.89 -21.52 -7.02
N THR A 293 -21.86 -22.59 -6.25
CA THR A 293 -22.70 -22.76 -5.05
C THR A 293 -21.93 -22.89 -3.75
N SER A 294 -20.76 -22.29 -3.63
CA SER A 294 -20.14 -22.15 -2.32
C SER A 294 -20.03 -20.67 -1.96
N ASP A 295 -21.02 -20.19 -1.22
CA ASP A 295 -20.95 -18.97 -0.43
C ASP A 295 -19.85 -19.07 0.64
#